data_09ad19a8ea9742433fae88a4fb9ac76f
#
_entry.id   09ad19a8ea9742433fae88a4fb9ac76f
#
_cell.length_a   1.000
_cell.length_b   1.000
_cell.length_c   1.000
_cell.angle_alpha   90.00
_cell.angle_beta   90.00
_cell.angle_gamma   90.00
#
_symmetry.space_group_name_H-M   'P 1'
#
loop_
_entity.id
_entity.type
_entity.pdbx_description
1 polymer ?
#
loop_
_entity_poly.entity_id
_entity_poly.type
_entity_poly.pdbx_seq_one_letter_code
_entity_poly.pdbx_strand_id
1 'polypeptide(L)'
;MTGAEVKRTKTTTQGNPSSNTADEASLASRVSDLSAELKEHVFQGRIFDARATALKLKSMRNEVSGAAVRAKIDSVKHTIEEVLEQAEHVENMLHDLHSDDGWTLAKEGKGVAIHFRREAGTSIHTVRAQTQFHDFEPNDFAKLCSLFVETECMPKWFPGGVMKKADVLSWHSKYSKVIQLHISIDLLPFLSSRDAIVYGNGYHLPAQNAFLIRCKSTQETSCRYCDVPKPAKGVVRMDTESIFFVQLVQKDVISFKMIGRDDLKLRYIPSPLLNYISQGHMPYDLMRTVKRTIQNFEGSVWDKKMKERAEYYQEIEDKVHVQLEKWDREGASDRHNFGAKALKKPPPSTKGSKSGMLYIVVAFVALVIISRLFFACSSISVNVATTSKKLPLSEHFRRIFSSALTLMMSLVYTRKTIKLLSSDKTYVVLNRNP
;
A
#
# COMPACT_ATOMS: atom_id res chain seq x y z
N MET A 1 94.96 -7.52 -19.26
CA MET A 1 93.57 -7.28 -19.75
C MET A 1 92.67 -7.09 -18.53
N THR A 2 92.29 -5.85 -18.29
CA THR A 2 91.70 -5.31 -17.09
C THR A 2 90.23 -5.47 -17.10
N GLY A 3 89.63 -6.20 -16.11
CA GLY A 3 88.22 -6.34 -15.89
C GLY A 3 87.71 -5.18 -15.04
N ALA A 4 86.74 -4.42 -15.56
CA ALA A 4 86.14 -3.33 -14.87
C ALA A 4 84.92 -3.84 -14.09
N GLU A 5 84.94 -3.68 -12.78
CA GLU A 5 83.89 -4.03 -11.81
C GLU A 5 82.83 -2.89 -11.74
N VAL A 6 81.58 -3.13 -12.23
CA VAL A 6 80.47 -2.14 -12.17
C VAL A 6 79.80 -2.26 -10.81
N LYS A 7 80.09 -1.30 -9.91
CA LYS A 7 79.33 -1.12 -8.66
C LYS A 7 77.91 -0.64 -8.95
N ARG A 8 76.89 -1.50 -8.74
CA ARG A 8 75.48 -1.12 -8.70
C ARG A 8 75.17 -0.46 -7.36
N THR A 9 74.98 0.83 -7.37
CA THR A 9 74.43 1.60 -6.24
C THR A 9 72.93 1.31 -6.12
N LYS A 10 72.48 0.60 -5.08
CA LYS A 10 71.10 0.49 -4.70
C LYS A 10 70.67 1.80 -4.06
N THR A 11 69.90 2.63 -4.77
CA THR A 11 69.21 3.77 -4.21
C THR A 11 67.99 3.25 -3.46
N THR A 12 68.08 3.12 -2.14
CA THR A 12 67.00 2.81 -1.27
C THR A 12 66.22 4.12 -1.08
N THR A 13 65.10 4.28 -1.81
CA THR A 13 64.14 5.37 -1.58
C THR A 13 63.45 5.07 -0.25
N GLN A 14 63.92 5.70 0.84
CA GLN A 14 63.17 5.75 2.10
C GLN A 14 61.92 6.62 1.86
N GLY A 15 60.78 5.98 1.60
CA GLY A 15 59.48 6.64 1.63
C GLY A 15 59.19 7.12 3.04
N ASN A 16 58.87 8.39 3.16
CA ASN A 16 58.63 9.08 4.42
C ASN A 16 57.36 8.48 5.10
N PRO A 17 57.44 7.77 6.22
CA PRO A 17 56.29 7.06 6.82
C PRO A 17 55.23 7.99 7.46
N SER A 18 55.53 9.30 7.59
CA SER A 18 54.61 10.26 8.24
C SER A 18 53.50 10.77 7.36
N SER A 19 53.58 10.71 6.05
CA SER A 19 52.49 11.16 5.14
C SER A 19 51.37 10.14 5.06
N ASN A 20 51.65 8.85 5.08
CA ASN A 20 50.65 7.79 4.97
C ASN A 20 49.73 7.69 6.19
N THR A 21 50.20 8.00 7.40
CA THR A 21 49.41 7.95 8.63
C THR A 21 48.42 9.13 8.73
N ALA A 22 48.82 10.32 8.25
CA ALA A 22 47.93 11.48 8.23
C ALA A 22 46.79 11.31 7.21
N ASP A 23 47.07 10.75 6.04
CA ASP A 23 46.09 10.46 4.99
C ASP A 23 45.11 9.36 5.43
N GLU A 24 45.56 8.30 6.11
CA GLU A 24 44.72 7.24 6.64
C GLU A 24 43.80 7.74 7.77
N ALA A 25 44.31 8.62 8.66
CA ALA A 25 43.48 9.26 9.70
C ALA A 25 42.38 10.15 9.11
N SER A 26 42.71 10.93 8.07
CA SER A 26 41.74 11.76 7.33
C SER A 26 40.65 10.91 6.68
N LEU A 27 41.02 9.81 6.00
CA LEU A 27 40.08 8.85 5.42
C LEU A 27 39.21 8.18 6.46
N ALA A 28 39.76 7.81 7.61
CA ALA A 28 39.00 7.21 8.71
C ALA A 28 37.97 8.18 9.31
N SER A 29 38.29 9.48 9.39
CA SER A 29 37.33 10.52 9.78
C SER A 29 36.22 10.64 8.76
N ARG A 30 36.54 10.78 7.49
CA ARG A 30 35.56 10.88 6.39
C ARG A 30 34.58 9.68 6.33
N VAL A 31 35.09 8.46 6.56
CA VAL A 31 34.23 7.26 6.65
C VAL A 31 33.30 7.33 7.86
N SER A 32 33.77 7.85 9.00
CA SER A 32 32.91 8.06 10.17
C SER A 32 31.78 9.04 9.87
N ASP A 33 32.09 10.17 9.23
CA ASP A 33 31.13 11.20 8.88
C ASP A 33 30.09 10.67 7.90
N LEU A 34 30.52 9.98 6.83
CA LEU A 34 29.60 9.34 5.89
C LEU A 34 28.74 8.24 6.54
N SER A 35 29.31 7.50 7.51
CA SER A 35 28.52 6.47 8.23
C SER A 35 27.47 7.09 9.15
N ALA A 36 27.75 8.24 9.76
CA ALA A 36 26.78 9.01 10.53
C ALA A 36 25.71 9.62 9.62
N GLU A 37 26.12 10.21 8.50
CA GLU A 37 25.23 10.74 7.47
C GLU A 37 24.27 9.66 6.91
N LEU A 38 24.80 8.46 6.62
CA LEU A 38 23.98 7.32 6.17
C LEU A 38 22.89 6.98 7.18
N LYS A 39 23.24 6.87 8.46
CA LYS A 39 22.29 6.56 9.54
C LYS A 39 21.24 7.65 9.68
N GLU A 40 21.65 8.91 9.58
CA GLU A 40 20.72 10.04 9.64
C GLU A 40 19.75 10.04 8.46
N HIS A 41 20.23 9.81 7.23
CA HIS A 41 19.34 9.69 6.08
C HIS A 41 18.35 8.55 6.21
N VAL A 42 18.75 7.39 6.72
CA VAL A 42 17.86 6.25 6.99
C VAL A 42 16.84 6.63 8.07
N PHE A 43 17.28 7.25 9.16
CA PHE A 43 16.38 7.68 10.24
C PHE A 43 15.33 8.68 9.74
N GLN A 44 15.72 9.61 8.88
CA GLN A 44 14.85 10.62 8.26
C GLN A 44 14.05 10.13 7.04
N GLY A 45 14.11 8.85 6.70
CA GLY A 45 13.41 8.27 5.55
C GLY A 45 13.84 8.84 4.18
N ARG A 46 15.03 9.44 4.08
CA ARG A 46 15.60 10.00 2.84
C ARG A 46 16.35 8.91 2.07
N ILE A 47 15.60 7.98 1.50
CA ILE A 47 16.16 6.73 0.96
C ILE A 47 17.15 6.96 -0.21
N PHE A 48 16.90 7.94 -1.08
CA PHE A 48 17.80 8.20 -2.22
C PHE A 48 19.06 8.93 -1.79
N ASP A 49 19.02 9.79 -0.77
CA ASP A 49 20.20 10.40 -0.17
C ASP A 49 21.01 9.32 0.57
N ALA A 50 20.35 8.45 1.33
CA ALA A 50 20.98 7.29 1.96
C ALA A 50 21.68 6.40 0.93
N ARG A 51 21.04 6.12 -0.22
CA ARG A 51 21.63 5.37 -1.33
C ARG A 51 22.89 6.04 -1.88
N ALA A 52 22.85 7.35 -2.09
CA ALA A 52 24.00 8.09 -2.58
C ALA A 52 25.20 7.98 -1.62
N THR A 53 24.96 8.12 -0.32
CA THR A 53 25.99 7.97 0.73
C THR A 53 26.47 6.51 0.84
N ALA A 54 25.57 5.52 0.72
CA ALA A 54 25.93 4.10 0.71
C ALA A 54 26.83 3.73 -0.47
N LEU A 55 26.55 4.26 -1.67
CA LEU A 55 27.39 4.05 -2.85
C LEU A 55 28.77 4.69 -2.68
N LYS A 56 28.88 5.88 -2.07
CA LYS A 56 30.18 6.50 -1.75
C LYS A 56 30.99 5.61 -0.80
N LEU A 57 30.40 5.11 0.27
CA LEU A 57 31.05 4.19 1.21
C LEU A 57 31.52 2.90 0.52
N LYS A 58 30.68 2.33 -0.36
CA LYS A 58 31.01 1.12 -1.13
C LYS A 58 32.16 1.36 -2.12
N SER A 59 32.25 2.50 -2.79
CA SER A 59 33.38 2.89 -3.65
C SER A 59 34.63 3.03 -2.83
N MET A 60 34.61 3.78 -1.74
CA MET A 60 35.73 3.97 -0.84
C MET A 60 36.28 2.63 -0.31
N ARG A 61 35.42 1.65 0.00
CA ARG A 61 35.87 0.33 0.45
C ARG A 61 36.76 -0.38 -0.57
N ASN A 62 36.48 -0.19 -1.85
CA ASN A 62 37.26 -0.84 -2.95
C ASN A 62 38.61 -0.13 -3.20
N GLU A 63 38.69 1.16 -2.91
CA GLU A 63 39.84 2.00 -3.18
C GLU A 63 40.86 2.02 -2.03
N VAL A 64 40.36 1.85 -0.79
CA VAL A 64 41.20 1.97 0.41
C VAL A 64 42.00 0.70 0.67
N SER A 65 43.33 0.85 0.90
CA SER A 65 44.22 -0.23 1.29
C SER A 65 44.30 -0.45 2.81
N GLY A 66 44.03 0.58 3.63
CA GLY A 66 44.12 0.54 5.08
C GLY A 66 43.11 -0.41 5.73
N ALA A 67 43.60 -1.38 6.51
CA ALA A 67 42.76 -2.38 7.17
C ALA A 67 41.78 -1.76 8.18
N ALA A 68 42.21 -0.73 8.92
CA ALA A 68 41.37 -0.04 9.91
C ALA A 68 40.18 0.70 9.27
N VAL A 69 40.42 1.36 8.13
CA VAL A 69 39.37 2.06 7.38
C VAL A 69 38.38 1.07 6.78
N ARG A 70 38.85 -0.05 6.21
CA ARG A 70 37.98 -1.13 5.71
C ARG A 70 37.10 -1.70 6.81
N ALA A 71 37.65 -2.02 7.99
CA ALA A 71 36.90 -2.54 9.13
C ALA A 71 35.76 -1.58 9.56
N LYS A 72 36.01 -0.26 9.50
CA LYS A 72 35.00 0.76 9.78
C LYS A 72 33.85 0.72 8.75
N ILE A 73 34.14 0.61 7.46
CA ILE A 73 33.10 0.48 6.42
C ILE A 73 32.36 -0.85 6.57
N ASP A 74 33.09 -1.94 6.87
CA ASP A 74 32.50 -3.26 7.06
C ASP A 74 31.54 -3.30 8.28
N SER A 75 31.76 -2.44 9.29
CA SER A 75 30.83 -2.32 10.42
C SER A 75 29.43 -1.80 10.06
N VAL A 76 29.30 -1.10 8.94
CA VAL A 76 28.04 -0.58 8.39
C VAL A 76 27.59 -1.30 7.11
N LYS A 77 28.29 -2.37 6.72
CA LYS A 77 28.04 -3.12 5.48
C LYS A 77 26.57 -3.56 5.36
N HIS A 78 25.99 -4.11 6.42
CA HIS A 78 24.60 -4.55 6.43
C HIS A 78 23.64 -3.37 6.17
N THR A 79 23.87 -2.22 6.80
CA THR A 79 23.06 -1.01 6.55
C THR A 79 23.19 -0.55 5.09
N ILE A 80 24.40 -0.62 4.51
CA ILE A 80 24.62 -0.28 3.09
C ILE A 80 23.80 -1.21 2.19
N GLU A 81 23.83 -2.51 2.41
CA GLU A 81 23.11 -3.51 1.62
C GLU A 81 21.60 -3.32 1.75
N GLU A 82 21.07 -3.14 2.97
CA GLU A 82 19.65 -2.85 3.22
C GLU A 82 19.19 -1.58 2.51
N VAL A 83 19.98 -0.51 2.56
CA VAL A 83 19.62 0.77 1.90
C VAL A 83 19.57 0.64 0.40
N LEU A 84 20.53 -0.06 -0.21
CA LEU A 84 20.55 -0.29 -1.65
C LEU A 84 19.34 -1.10 -2.11
N GLU A 85 19.00 -2.16 -1.40
CA GLU A 85 17.81 -2.98 -1.66
C GLU A 85 16.50 -2.17 -1.48
N GLN A 86 16.38 -1.41 -0.39
CA GLN A 86 15.21 -0.59 -0.14
C GLN A 86 15.05 0.50 -1.20
N ALA A 87 16.14 1.13 -1.64
CA ALA A 87 16.09 2.16 -2.69
C ALA A 87 15.61 1.59 -4.03
N GLU A 88 16.06 0.40 -4.40
CA GLU A 88 15.60 -0.31 -5.60
C GLU A 88 14.10 -0.66 -5.48
N HIS A 89 13.65 -1.13 -4.31
CA HIS A 89 12.24 -1.37 -4.06
C HIS A 89 11.41 -0.09 -4.20
N VAL A 90 11.90 1.05 -3.70
CA VAL A 90 11.20 2.34 -3.83
C VAL A 90 11.13 2.77 -5.29
N GLU A 91 12.19 2.60 -6.08
CA GLU A 91 12.18 2.87 -7.53
C GLU A 91 11.11 2.02 -8.25
N ASN A 92 11.05 0.72 -7.94
CA ASN A 92 10.06 -0.19 -8.53
C ASN A 92 8.62 0.21 -8.14
N MET A 93 8.39 0.61 -6.88
CA MET A 93 7.09 1.12 -6.45
C MET A 93 6.69 2.42 -7.16
N LEU A 94 7.63 3.34 -7.35
CA LEU A 94 7.40 4.58 -8.09
C LEU A 94 7.09 4.29 -9.56
N HIS A 95 7.78 3.33 -10.17
CA HIS A 95 7.47 2.87 -11.52
C HIS A 95 6.02 2.33 -11.59
N ASP A 96 5.62 1.43 -10.70
CA ASP A 96 4.26 0.87 -10.65
C ASP A 96 3.17 1.93 -10.39
N LEU A 97 3.50 2.99 -9.63
CA LEU A 97 2.59 4.11 -9.38
C LEU A 97 2.39 5.03 -10.60
N HIS A 98 3.37 5.10 -11.50
CA HIS A 98 3.37 6.06 -12.61
C HIS A 98 3.22 5.41 -13.98
N SER A 99 3.63 4.15 -14.16
CA SER A 99 3.45 3.40 -15.42
C SER A 99 2.02 2.86 -15.52
N ASP A 100 1.49 2.83 -16.74
CA ASP A 100 0.22 2.17 -17.05
C ASP A 100 0.43 0.73 -17.55
N ASP A 101 1.68 0.27 -17.63
CA ASP A 101 2.02 -1.06 -18.14
C ASP A 101 1.47 -2.17 -17.24
N GLY A 102 0.76 -3.11 -17.84
CA GLY A 102 0.14 -4.23 -17.16
C GLY A 102 -1.11 -3.88 -16.33
N TRP A 103 -1.51 -2.60 -16.27
CA TRP A 103 -2.70 -2.18 -15.56
C TRP A 103 -3.93 -2.13 -16.46
N THR A 104 -5.05 -2.64 -15.97
CA THR A 104 -6.36 -2.58 -16.64
C THR A 104 -7.27 -1.64 -15.88
N LEU A 105 -7.88 -0.68 -16.57
CA LEU A 105 -8.86 0.22 -15.97
C LEU A 105 -10.12 -0.57 -15.57
N ALA A 106 -10.44 -0.59 -14.27
CA ALA A 106 -11.64 -1.22 -13.73
C ALA A 106 -12.81 -0.24 -13.67
N LYS A 107 -12.53 0.99 -13.23
CA LYS A 107 -13.56 2.01 -13.03
C LYS A 107 -12.94 3.40 -12.99
N GLU A 108 -13.62 4.36 -13.60
CA GLU A 108 -13.30 5.77 -13.48
C GLU A 108 -14.58 6.56 -13.18
N GLY A 109 -14.50 7.57 -12.32
CA GLY A 109 -15.62 8.46 -12.03
C GLY A 109 -15.43 9.23 -10.73
N LYS A 110 -16.06 10.40 -10.65
CA LYS A 110 -16.03 11.31 -9.49
C LYS A 110 -14.60 11.67 -9.04
N GLY A 111 -13.66 11.80 -9.98
CA GLY A 111 -12.27 12.13 -9.70
C GLY A 111 -11.43 10.97 -9.14
N VAL A 112 -11.93 9.74 -9.21
CA VAL A 112 -11.19 8.54 -8.80
C VAL A 112 -11.07 7.60 -9.99
N ALA A 113 -9.85 7.13 -10.27
CA ALA A 113 -9.60 6.05 -11.23
C ALA A 113 -9.07 4.82 -10.49
N ILE A 114 -9.61 3.65 -10.83
CA ILE A 114 -9.24 2.37 -10.24
C ILE A 114 -8.77 1.45 -11.36
N HIS A 115 -7.58 0.91 -11.19
CA HIS A 115 -6.96 -0.06 -12.08
C HIS A 115 -6.69 -1.35 -11.31
N PHE A 116 -6.58 -2.45 -12.02
CA PHE A 116 -6.17 -3.72 -11.44
C PHE A 116 -5.17 -4.43 -12.34
N ARG A 117 -4.36 -5.27 -11.72
CA ARG A 117 -3.41 -6.17 -12.38
C ARG A 117 -3.58 -7.55 -11.76
N ARG A 118 -3.66 -8.58 -12.62
CA ARG A 118 -3.67 -9.99 -12.18
C ARG A 118 -2.24 -10.47 -12.02
N GLU A 119 -2.00 -11.18 -10.95
CA GLU A 119 -0.75 -11.90 -10.79
C GLU A 119 -0.87 -13.30 -11.40
N ALA A 120 0.13 -13.67 -12.19
CA ALA A 120 0.16 -14.99 -12.83
C ALA A 120 0.09 -16.11 -11.78
N GLY A 121 -0.76 -17.10 -12.02
CA GLY A 121 -0.90 -18.28 -11.13
C GLY A 121 -1.69 -18.04 -9.84
N THR A 122 -2.25 -16.85 -9.62
CA THR A 122 -3.04 -16.55 -8.42
C THR A 122 -4.43 -15.96 -8.75
N SER A 123 -5.35 -16.06 -7.78
CA SER A 123 -6.64 -15.35 -7.84
C SER A 123 -6.56 -13.94 -7.22
N ILE A 124 -5.39 -13.54 -6.75
CA ILE A 124 -5.16 -12.26 -6.09
C ILE A 124 -5.00 -11.19 -7.17
N HIS A 125 -5.64 -10.05 -6.93
CA HIS A 125 -5.47 -8.87 -7.77
C HIS A 125 -4.70 -7.81 -6.98
N THR A 126 -3.74 -7.18 -7.66
CA THR A 126 -3.17 -5.93 -7.21
C THR A 126 -4.05 -4.80 -7.74
N VAL A 127 -4.47 -3.90 -6.87
CA VAL A 127 -5.36 -2.79 -7.19
C VAL A 127 -4.61 -1.48 -7.03
N ARG A 128 -4.69 -0.60 -8.03
CA ARG A 128 -4.20 0.78 -7.96
C ARG A 128 -5.40 1.73 -8.01
N ALA A 129 -5.52 2.57 -7.00
CA ALA A 129 -6.50 3.64 -6.98
C ALA A 129 -5.79 4.99 -6.93
N GLN A 130 -6.31 5.98 -7.65
CA GLN A 130 -5.72 7.31 -7.73
C GLN A 130 -6.78 8.39 -7.76
N THR A 131 -6.48 9.53 -7.14
CA THR A 131 -7.32 10.72 -7.12
C THR A 131 -6.46 11.97 -7.02
N GLN A 132 -7.05 13.12 -7.39
CA GLN A 132 -6.49 14.45 -7.12
C GLN A 132 -7.48 15.25 -6.30
N PHE A 133 -6.98 15.92 -5.29
CA PHE A 133 -7.74 16.82 -4.43
C PHE A 133 -7.43 18.26 -4.84
N HIS A 134 -8.38 18.92 -5.47
CA HIS A 134 -8.26 20.32 -5.94
C HIS A 134 -8.76 21.33 -4.92
N ASP A 135 -9.45 20.88 -3.88
CA ASP A 135 -10.04 21.71 -2.84
C ASP A 135 -9.21 21.68 -1.54
N PHE A 136 -7.94 21.23 -1.62
CA PHE A 136 -7.04 21.07 -0.48
C PHE A 136 -6.01 22.19 -0.45
N GLU A 137 -5.80 22.72 0.75
CA GLU A 137 -4.72 23.65 1.01
C GLU A 137 -3.38 22.92 1.19
N PRO A 138 -2.23 23.61 1.04
CA PRO A 138 -0.92 23.01 1.26
C PRO A 138 -0.77 22.32 2.62
N ASN A 139 -1.34 22.86 3.68
CA ASN A 139 -1.33 22.29 5.03
C ASN A 139 -2.11 20.96 5.12
N ASP A 140 -3.04 20.71 4.21
CA ASP A 140 -3.75 19.44 4.15
C ASP A 140 -2.83 18.27 3.74
N PHE A 141 -1.63 18.57 3.23
CA PHE A 141 -0.63 17.54 2.95
C PHE A 141 -0.19 16.82 4.23
N ALA A 142 0.13 17.54 5.29
CA ALA A 142 0.49 16.95 6.58
C ALA A 142 -0.71 16.22 7.22
N LYS A 143 -1.92 16.79 7.13
CA LYS A 143 -3.16 16.14 7.57
C LYS A 143 -3.39 14.82 6.83
N LEU A 144 -3.19 14.79 5.52
CA LEU A 144 -3.32 13.57 4.72
C LEU A 144 -2.27 12.52 5.11
N CYS A 145 -1.01 12.92 5.32
CA CYS A 145 0.03 12.02 5.81
C CYS A 145 -0.33 11.42 7.19
N SER A 146 -0.95 12.22 8.08
CA SER A 146 -1.33 11.76 9.43
C SER A 146 -2.31 10.60 9.41
N LEU A 147 -3.21 10.49 8.41
CA LEU A 147 -4.15 9.37 8.30
C LEU A 147 -3.44 8.02 8.22
N PHE A 148 -2.25 7.98 7.63
CA PHE A 148 -1.46 6.76 7.44
C PHE A 148 -0.38 6.60 8.51
N VAL A 149 0.10 7.72 9.05
CA VAL A 149 1.10 7.72 10.13
C VAL A 149 0.46 7.34 11.47
N GLU A 150 -0.71 7.88 11.80
CA GLU A 150 -1.41 7.55 13.06
C GLU A 150 -2.28 6.30 12.88
N THR A 151 -1.60 5.15 12.76
CA THR A 151 -2.25 3.88 12.41
C THR A 151 -3.27 3.40 13.43
N GLU A 152 -3.12 3.75 14.72
CA GLU A 152 -4.08 3.44 15.77
C GLU A 152 -5.45 4.10 15.51
N CYS A 153 -5.46 5.19 14.72
CA CYS A 153 -6.66 5.88 14.31
C CYS A 153 -7.32 5.26 13.06
N MET A 154 -6.64 4.36 12.33
CA MET A 154 -7.16 3.73 11.11
C MET A 154 -8.56 3.13 11.25
N PRO A 155 -8.93 2.43 12.34
CA PRO A 155 -10.27 1.87 12.48
C PRO A 155 -11.40 2.90 12.37
N LYS A 156 -11.12 4.17 12.60
CA LYS A 156 -12.13 5.26 12.58
C LYS A 156 -12.45 5.76 11.17
N TRP A 157 -11.54 5.59 10.23
CA TRP A 157 -11.74 6.06 8.86
C TRP A 157 -11.74 4.94 7.82
N PHE A 158 -11.17 3.78 8.14
CA PHE A 158 -11.13 2.68 7.19
C PHE A 158 -12.54 2.24 6.80
N PRO A 159 -12.86 2.10 5.48
CA PRO A 159 -14.24 1.88 5.06
C PRO A 159 -14.80 0.55 5.52
N GLY A 160 -16.13 0.52 5.73
CA GLY A 160 -16.87 -0.68 6.07
C GLY A 160 -16.71 -1.20 7.49
N GLY A 161 -15.93 -0.51 8.35
CA GLY A 161 -15.67 -0.94 9.73
C GLY A 161 -14.97 -2.31 9.83
N VAL A 162 -14.32 -2.74 8.76
CA VAL A 162 -13.63 -4.04 8.70
C VAL A 162 -12.34 -4.05 9.55
N MET A 163 -11.67 -2.93 9.66
CA MET A 163 -10.53 -2.77 10.55
C MET A 163 -11.02 -2.48 11.96
N LYS A 164 -10.79 -3.40 12.90
CA LYS A 164 -11.28 -3.28 14.28
C LYS A 164 -10.27 -2.60 15.19
N LYS A 165 -9.00 -2.87 14.97
CA LYS A 165 -7.90 -2.35 15.77
C LYS A 165 -6.62 -2.31 14.94
N ALA A 166 -5.74 -1.36 15.26
CA ALA A 166 -4.37 -1.33 14.76
C ALA A 166 -3.46 -0.94 15.93
N ASP A 167 -2.55 -1.82 16.29
CA ASP A 167 -1.62 -1.65 17.40
C ASP A 167 -0.21 -1.42 16.87
N VAL A 168 0.46 -0.38 17.33
CA VAL A 168 1.88 -0.20 17.08
C VAL A 168 2.66 -1.06 18.07
N LEU A 169 3.41 -2.04 17.54
CA LEU A 169 4.24 -2.94 18.33
C LEU A 169 5.61 -2.31 18.65
N SER A 170 6.21 -1.62 17.69
CA SER A 170 7.48 -0.92 17.88
C SER A 170 7.69 0.18 16.85
N TRP A 171 8.44 1.22 17.23
CA TRP A 171 9.03 2.21 16.34
C TRP A 171 10.52 1.92 16.21
N HIS A 172 11.05 1.96 14.99
CA HIS A 172 12.48 1.72 14.74
C HIS A 172 13.16 2.83 13.93
N SER A 173 12.39 3.78 13.41
CA SER A 173 12.88 5.06 12.91
C SER A 173 11.78 6.11 12.99
N LYS A 174 12.06 7.34 12.57
CA LYS A 174 11.08 8.43 12.57
C LYS A 174 9.82 8.10 11.78
N TYR A 175 9.98 7.39 10.65
CA TYR A 175 8.89 7.07 9.72
C TYR A 175 8.62 5.56 9.58
N SER A 176 9.24 4.73 10.42
CA SER A 176 9.15 3.27 10.27
C SER A 176 8.75 2.59 11.57
N LYS A 177 7.82 1.65 11.47
CA LYS A 177 7.25 0.94 12.62
C LYS A 177 6.72 -0.45 12.25
N VAL A 178 6.54 -1.28 13.27
CA VAL A 178 5.85 -2.56 13.17
C VAL A 178 4.44 -2.42 13.76
N ILE A 179 3.44 -2.90 13.04
CA ILE A 179 2.02 -2.73 13.36
C ILE A 179 1.34 -4.07 13.33
N GLN A 180 0.43 -4.32 14.28
CA GLN A 180 -0.52 -5.42 14.20
C GLN A 180 -1.90 -4.87 13.81
N LEU A 181 -2.42 -5.32 12.67
CA LEU A 181 -3.76 -5.01 12.20
C LEU A 181 -4.73 -6.13 12.59
N HIS A 182 -5.92 -5.77 13.06
CA HIS A 182 -7.00 -6.70 13.38
C HIS A 182 -8.20 -6.39 12.48
N ILE A 183 -8.60 -7.38 11.70
CA ILE A 183 -9.61 -7.24 10.65
C ILE A 183 -10.74 -8.25 10.90
N SER A 184 -11.99 -7.78 10.84
CA SER A 184 -13.17 -8.63 10.90
C SER A 184 -14.17 -8.19 9.83
N ILE A 185 -14.68 -9.14 9.07
CA ILE A 185 -15.71 -8.87 8.06
C ILE A 185 -17.05 -9.28 8.65
N ASP A 186 -17.68 -8.38 9.43
CA ASP A 186 -18.90 -8.67 10.16
C ASP A 186 -20.08 -9.06 9.26
N LEU A 187 -20.07 -8.61 7.99
CA LEU A 187 -21.04 -9.02 6.96
C LEU A 187 -20.98 -10.52 6.63
N LEU A 188 -19.88 -11.18 6.99
CA LEU A 188 -19.65 -12.60 6.73
C LEU A 188 -19.35 -13.31 8.06
N PRO A 189 -20.36 -13.52 8.92
CA PRO A 189 -20.19 -14.00 10.30
C PRO A 189 -19.59 -15.41 10.41
N PHE A 190 -19.53 -16.14 9.27
CA PHE A 190 -18.88 -17.43 9.17
C PHE A 190 -17.36 -17.32 8.87
N LEU A 191 -16.87 -16.14 8.56
CA LEU A 191 -15.44 -15.93 8.37
C LEU A 191 -14.77 -15.61 9.70
N SER A 192 -13.72 -16.35 10.00
CA SER A 192 -12.82 -16.03 11.11
C SER A 192 -12.25 -14.62 10.97
N SER A 193 -11.94 -13.96 12.06
CA SER A 193 -11.16 -12.72 12.03
C SER A 193 -9.78 -12.93 11.43
N ARG A 194 -9.19 -11.86 10.93
CA ARG A 194 -7.83 -11.84 10.38
C ARG A 194 -6.95 -10.92 11.21
N ASP A 195 -5.67 -11.23 11.22
CA ASP A 195 -4.65 -10.29 11.65
C ASP A 195 -3.53 -10.21 10.61
N ALA A 196 -2.76 -9.14 10.67
CA ALA A 196 -1.52 -9.01 9.90
C ALA A 196 -0.47 -8.29 10.76
N ILE A 197 0.76 -8.77 10.72
CA ILE A 197 1.91 -8.02 11.23
C ILE A 197 2.53 -7.31 10.04
N VAL A 198 2.63 -6.00 10.12
CA VAL A 198 2.97 -5.14 9.00
C VAL A 198 4.18 -4.29 9.35
N TYR A 199 5.20 -4.31 8.49
CA TYR A 199 6.26 -3.31 8.49
C TYR A 199 5.78 -2.09 7.71
N GLY A 200 5.61 -0.97 8.40
CA GLY A 200 5.33 0.33 7.79
C GLY A 200 6.62 1.13 7.67
N ASN A 201 7.00 1.49 6.45
CA ASN A 201 8.15 2.33 6.15
C ASN A 201 7.70 3.57 5.39
N GLY A 202 8.05 4.75 5.90
CA GLY A 202 7.81 6.01 5.24
C GLY A 202 9.07 6.56 4.60
N TYR A 203 8.94 7.08 3.38
CA TYR A 203 10.03 7.67 2.61
C TYR A 203 9.67 9.08 2.18
N HIS A 204 10.53 10.04 2.54
CA HIS A 204 10.44 11.39 2.05
C HIS A 204 11.18 11.49 0.71
N LEU A 205 10.50 11.99 -0.31
CA LEU A 205 10.97 12.10 -1.69
C LEU A 205 10.98 13.57 -2.15
N PRO A 206 11.98 14.35 -1.75
CA PRO A 206 12.02 15.81 -2.00
C PRO A 206 11.99 16.16 -3.48
N ALA A 207 12.68 15.39 -4.33
CA ALA A 207 12.72 15.61 -5.77
C ALA A 207 11.34 15.47 -6.45
N GLN A 208 10.40 14.80 -5.79
CA GLN A 208 9.03 14.59 -6.31
C GLN A 208 7.98 15.36 -5.50
N ASN A 209 8.38 16.13 -4.49
CA ASN A 209 7.48 16.79 -3.53
C ASN A 209 6.48 15.79 -2.94
N ALA A 210 6.96 14.62 -2.53
CA ALA A 210 6.13 13.50 -2.20
C ALA A 210 6.56 12.79 -0.92
N PHE A 211 5.60 12.09 -0.34
CA PHE A 211 5.80 11.13 0.73
C PHE A 211 5.24 9.78 0.30
N LEU A 212 6.04 8.73 0.43
CA LEU A 212 5.65 7.36 0.10
C LEU A 212 5.66 6.52 1.36
N ILE A 213 4.58 5.78 1.61
CA ILE A 213 4.46 4.84 2.73
C ILE A 213 4.26 3.45 2.14
N ARG A 214 5.13 2.53 2.50
CA ARG A 214 4.99 1.10 2.20
C ARG A 214 4.61 0.36 3.46
N CYS A 215 3.57 -0.44 3.38
CA CYS A 215 3.12 -1.38 4.40
C CYS A 215 3.20 -2.80 3.85
N LYS A 216 4.10 -3.64 4.36
CA LYS A 216 4.26 -5.04 3.92
C LYS A 216 4.16 -5.97 5.10
N SER A 217 3.28 -6.96 5.01
CA SER A 217 3.15 -7.99 6.04
C SER A 217 4.33 -8.95 6.08
N THR A 218 4.57 -9.52 7.25
CA THR A 218 5.49 -10.64 7.43
C THR A 218 4.76 -11.85 8.01
N GLN A 219 5.22 -13.03 7.63
CA GLN A 219 4.81 -14.31 8.21
C GLN A 219 5.85 -14.83 9.23
N GLU A 220 6.95 -14.11 9.40
CA GLU A 220 7.99 -14.47 10.36
C GLU A 220 7.44 -14.46 11.79
N THR A 221 7.92 -15.39 12.59
CA THR A 221 7.57 -15.52 14.03
C THR A 221 8.44 -14.66 14.93
N SER A 222 9.50 -14.08 14.38
CA SER A 222 10.37 -13.13 15.07
C SER A 222 10.68 -11.98 14.12
N CYS A 223 10.86 -10.80 14.67
CA CYS A 223 11.27 -9.64 13.91
C CYS A 223 12.46 -8.95 14.63
N ARG A 224 13.30 -8.28 13.84
CA ARG A 224 14.48 -7.56 14.37
C ARG A 224 14.12 -6.50 15.40
N TYR A 225 12.89 -5.98 15.35
CA TYR A 225 12.48 -4.80 16.12
C TYR A 225 11.54 -5.10 17.28
N CYS A 226 10.90 -6.26 17.28
CA CYS A 226 9.96 -6.68 18.33
C CYS A 226 9.66 -8.18 18.25
N ASP A 227 9.11 -8.71 19.33
CA ASP A 227 8.50 -10.03 19.33
C ASP A 227 7.21 -10.00 18.51
N VAL A 228 7.07 -10.93 17.58
CA VAL A 228 5.88 -11.04 16.74
C VAL A 228 4.82 -11.87 17.49
N PRO A 229 3.66 -11.28 17.85
CA PRO A 229 2.62 -12.03 18.53
C PRO A 229 2.05 -13.12 17.63
N LYS A 230 1.81 -14.30 18.22
CA LYS A 230 1.12 -15.40 17.53
C LYS A 230 -0.34 -15.00 17.27
N PRO A 231 -0.95 -15.44 16.15
CA PRO A 231 -2.38 -15.24 15.93
C PRO A 231 -3.20 -15.82 17.09
N ALA A 232 -4.21 -15.09 17.51
CA ALA A 232 -5.14 -15.60 18.53
C ALA A 232 -5.91 -16.83 17.99
N LYS A 233 -6.45 -17.65 18.90
CA LYS A 233 -7.24 -18.83 18.50
C LYS A 233 -8.41 -18.44 17.58
N GLY A 234 -8.48 -19.06 16.42
CA GLY A 234 -9.53 -18.79 15.44
C GLY A 234 -9.27 -17.55 14.56
N VAL A 235 -8.14 -16.88 14.72
CA VAL A 235 -7.70 -15.78 13.85
C VAL A 235 -6.76 -16.33 12.78
N VAL A 236 -6.94 -15.89 11.54
CA VAL A 236 -6.09 -16.28 10.40
C VAL A 236 -5.13 -15.13 10.07
N ARG A 237 -3.82 -15.42 10.05
CA ARG A 237 -2.81 -14.46 9.61
C ARG A 237 -2.88 -14.28 8.09
N MET A 238 -3.16 -13.06 7.65
CA MET A 238 -3.24 -12.68 6.23
C MET A 238 -1.94 -12.08 5.73
N ASP A 239 -1.80 -12.03 4.41
CA ASP A 239 -0.75 -11.29 3.74
C ASP A 239 -1.34 -10.01 3.14
N THR A 240 -0.64 -8.90 3.35
CA THR A 240 -1.00 -7.60 2.75
C THR A 240 0.25 -6.86 2.32
N GLU A 241 0.16 -6.17 1.20
CA GLU A 241 1.12 -5.17 0.80
C GLU A 241 0.36 -3.95 0.29
N SER A 242 0.63 -2.79 0.88
CA SER A 242 -0.01 -1.53 0.51
C SER A 242 1.04 -0.44 0.36
N ILE A 243 0.86 0.38 -0.66
CA ILE A 243 1.68 1.54 -0.95
C ILE A 243 0.76 2.74 -0.97
N PHE A 244 1.09 3.79 -0.23
CA PHE A 244 0.39 5.07 -0.25
C PHE A 244 1.37 6.13 -0.70
N PHE A 245 0.99 6.91 -1.69
CA PHE A 245 1.81 7.95 -2.28
C PHE A 245 1.04 9.27 -2.27
N VAL A 246 1.55 10.23 -1.53
CA VAL A 246 1.01 11.59 -1.39
C VAL A 246 1.99 12.54 -2.06
N GLN A 247 1.52 13.31 -3.03
CA GLN A 247 2.35 14.22 -3.80
C GLN A 247 1.70 15.60 -3.90
N LEU A 248 2.45 16.62 -3.58
CA LEU A 248 2.07 18.01 -3.88
C LEU A 248 2.40 18.26 -5.36
N VAL A 249 1.38 18.38 -6.20
CA VAL A 249 1.53 18.55 -7.66
C VAL A 249 1.53 20.03 -8.05
N GLN A 250 0.67 20.80 -7.40
CA GLN A 250 0.56 22.27 -7.53
C GLN A 250 0.26 22.85 -6.15
N LYS A 251 0.26 24.18 -6.04
CA LYS A 251 0.02 24.87 -4.77
C LYS A 251 -1.29 24.46 -4.09
N ASP A 252 -2.30 24.13 -4.90
CA ASP A 252 -3.68 23.80 -4.49
C ASP A 252 -4.10 22.40 -4.90
N VAL A 253 -3.16 21.57 -5.37
CA VAL A 253 -3.45 20.22 -5.86
C VAL A 253 -2.56 19.16 -5.20
N ILE A 254 -3.19 18.29 -4.44
CA ILE A 254 -2.55 17.12 -3.86
C ILE A 254 -3.00 15.86 -4.62
N SER A 255 -2.05 15.12 -5.19
CA SER A 255 -2.28 13.82 -5.78
C SER A 255 -2.13 12.74 -4.70
N PHE A 256 -3.11 11.85 -4.64
CA PHE A 256 -3.06 10.68 -3.79
C PHE A 256 -3.22 9.42 -4.64
N LYS A 257 -2.25 8.52 -4.54
CA LYS A 257 -2.28 7.21 -5.19
C LYS A 257 -2.06 6.13 -4.15
N MET A 258 -2.70 4.98 -4.35
CA MET A 258 -2.43 3.79 -3.56
C MET A 258 -2.34 2.56 -4.46
N ILE A 259 -1.50 1.62 -4.07
CA ILE A 259 -1.51 0.25 -4.59
C ILE A 259 -1.75 -0.67 -3.40
N GLY A 260 -2.64 -1.64 -3.55
CA GLY A 260 -2.96 -2.61 -2.51
C GLY A 260 -3.03 -4.02 -3.08
N ARG A 261 -2.46 -4.96 -2.35
CA ARG A 261 -2.49 -6.39 -2.62
C ARG A 261 -2.76 -7.11 -1.31
N ASP A 262 -3.93 -7.73 -1.20
CA ASP A 262 -4.39 -8.40 0.01
C ASP A 262 -4.72 -9.87 -0.27
N ASP A 263 -4.01 -10.78 0.37
CA ASP A 263 -4.39 -12.19 0.45
C ASP A 263 -5.06 -12.48 1.80
N LEU A 264 -6.36 -12.33 1.82
CA LEU A 264 -7.19 -12.59 3.01
C LEU A 264 -7.28 -14.07 3.37
N LYS A 265 -6.60 -14.98 2.63
CA LYS A 265 -6.68 -16.45 2.81
C LYS A 265 -8.13 -16.97 2.75
N LEU A 266 -8.90 -16.46 1.80
CA LEU A 266 -10.31 -16.79 1.64
C LEU A 266 -10.48 -17.96 0.64
N ARG A 267 -10.49 -19.18 1.16
CA ARG A 267 -10.52 -20.39 0.32
C ARG A 267 -11.87 -20.67 -0.36
N TYR A 268 -12.96 -20.09 0.12
CA TYR A 268 -14.33 -20.46 -0.29
C TYR A 268 -15.17 -19.31 -0.84
N ILE A 269 -14.57 -18.15 -1.07
CA ILE A 269 -15.31 -17.02 -1.62
C ILE A 269 -15.18 -17.06 -3.16
N PRO A 270 -16.32 -17.02 -3.87
CA PRO A 270 -16.28 -16.97 -5.33
C PRO A 270 -15.50 -15.77 -5.85
N SER A 271 -14.62 -16.00 -6.83
CA SER A 271 -13.80 -14.94 -7.44
C SER A 271 -14.60 -13.72 -7.92
N PRO A 272 -15.84 -13.84 -8.48
CA PRO A 272 -16.63 -12.67 -8.84
C PRO A 272 -16.97 -11.74 -7.68
N LEU A 273 -17.20 -12.30 -6.47
CA LEU A 273 -17.49 -11.50 -5.28
C LEU A 273 -16.22 -10.80 -4.75
N LEU A 274 -15.09 -11.50 -4.74
CA LEU A 274 -13.79 -10.90 -4.41
C LEU A 274 -13.46 -9.76 -5.37
N ASN A 275 -13.63 -9.98 -6.66
CA ASN A 275 -13.38 -8.97 -7.70
C ASN A 275 -14.28 -7.75 -7.53
N TYR A 276 -15.55 -7.94 -7.19
CA TYR A 276 -16.48 -6.85 -6.96
C TYR A 276 -16.08 -5.99 -5.76
N ILE A 277 -15.60 -6.62 -4.69
CA ILE A 277 -15.13 -5.91 -3.48
C ILE A 277 -13.82 -5.19 -3.79
N SER A 278 -12.81 -5.89 -4.34
CA SER A 278 -11.46 -5.37 -4.53
C SER A 278 -11.35 -4.37 -5.67
N GLN A 279 -12.05 -4.57 -6.79
CA GLN A 279 -11.93 -3.74 -7.98
C GLN A 279 -12.91 -2.56 -8.04
N GLY A 280 -13.93 -2.52 -7.18
CA GLY A 280 -14.99 -1.54 -7.35
C GLY A 280 -15.29 -0.67 -6.16
N HIS A 281 -15.74 -1.26 -5.08
CA HIS A 281 -16.33 -0.50 -3.97
C HIS A 281 -15.31 -0.05 -2.94
N MET A 282 -14.48 -0.96 -2.44
CA MET A 282 -13.58 -0.67 -1.32
C MET A 282 -12.54 0.43 -1.65
N PRO A 283 -11.81 0.37 -2.78
CA PRO A 283 -10.86 1.45 -3.13
C PRO A 283 -11.54 2.79 -3.36
N TYR A 284 -12.75 2.77 -3.95
CA TYR A 284 -13.53 3.99 -4.17
C TYR A 284 -14.01 4.62 -2.85
N ASP A 285 -14.55 3.79 -1.95
CA ASP A 285 -15.00 4.25 -0.64
C ASP A 285 -13.83 4.71 0.23
N LEU A 286 -12.64 4.08 0.09
CA LEU A 286 -11.42 4.53 0.74
C LEU A 286 -11.07 5.96 0.32
N MET A 287 -10.98 6.23 -0.98
CA MET A 287 -10.65 7.56 -1.51
C MET A 287 -11.66 8.62 -1.04
N ARG A 288 -12.95 8.27 -1.07
CA ARG A 288 -14.01 9.14 -0.57
C ARG A 288 -13.91 9.41 0.93
N THR A 289 -13.56 8.38 1.70
CA THR A 289 -13.44 8.50 3.16
C THR A 289 -12.22 9.34 3.52
N VAL A 290 -11.08 9.15 2.83
CA VAL A 290 -9.90 10.00 2.98
C VAL A 290 -10.28 11.47 2.78
N LYS A 291 -10.89 11.82 1.65
CA LYS A 291 -11.33 13.21 1.38
C LYS A 291 -12.22 13.75 2.51
N ARG A 292 -13.24 12.99 2.90
CA ARG A 292 -14.17 13.41 3.96
C ARG A 292 -13.48 13.59 5.32
N THR A 293 -12.51 12.73 5.65
CA THR A 293 -11.79 12.81 6.92
C THR A 293 -10.93 14.07 6.98
N ILE A 294 -10.27 14.45 5.87
CA ILE A 294 -9.51 15.70 5.81
C ILE A 294 -10.44 16.90 5.90
N GLN A 295 -11.57 16.91 5.23
CA GLN A 295 -12.56 17.99 5.30
C GLN A 295 -13.17 18.17 6.70
N ASN A 296 -13.16 17.15 7.55
CA ASN A 296 -13.66 17.19 8.94
C ASN A 296 -12.53 16.96 9.94
N PHE A 297 -11.35 17.51 9.67
CA PHE A 297 -10.14 17.20 10.42
C PHE A 297 -10.12 17.87 11.80
N GLU A 298 -10.56 19.11 11.89
CA GLU A 298 -10.52 19.91 13.11
C GLU A 298 -11.30 19.26 14.26
N GLY A 299 -10.67 19.15 15.42
CA GLY A 299 -11.22 18.49 16.61
C GLY A 299 -11.26 16.96 16.53
N SER A 300 -10.83 16.36 15.41
CA SER A 300 -10.76 14.92 15.23
C SER A 300 -9.68 14.26 16.09
N VAL A 301 -9.62 12.94 16.06
CA VAL A 301 -8.56 12.21 16.76
C VAL A 301 -7.19 12.43 16.10
N TRP A 302 -7.14 12.67 14.80
CA TRP A 302 -5.88 13.00 14.09
C TRP A 302 -5.39 14.38 14.41
N ASP A 303 -6.27 15.36 14.52
CA ASP A 303 -5.93 16.71 14.96
C ASP A 303 -5.28 16.69 16.36
N LYS A 304 -5.84 15.91 17.28
CA LYS A 304 -5.23 15.69 18.61
C LYS A 304 -3.85 15.04 18.50
N LYS A 305 -3.71 13.98 17.68
CA LYS A 305 -2.44 13.28 17.46
C LYS A 305 -1.39 14.18 16.80
N MET A 306 -1.78 15.00 15.84
CA MET A 306 -0.87 15.98 15.25
C MET A 306 -0.39 17.00 16.29
N LYS A 307 -1.26 17.48 17.19
CA LYS A 307 -0.89 18.36 18.28
C LYS A 307 0.02 17.69 19.31
N GLU A 308 -0.23 16.40 19.64
CA GLU A 308 0.65 15.60 20.52
C GLU A 308 2.05 15.40 19.91
N ARG A 309 2.18 15.42 18.58
CA ARG A 309 3.42 15.23 17.83
C ARG A 309 3.75 16.44 16.97
N ALA A 310 3.55 17.62 17.50
CA ALA A 310 3.63 18.89 16.76
C ALA A 310 4.95 19.04 15.99
N GLU A 311 6.10 18.76 16.62
CA GLU A 311 7.42 18.84 15.97
C GLU A 311 7.54 17.94 14.74
N TYR A 312 6.97 16.73 14.81
CA TYR A 312 7.00 15.79 13.71
C TYR A 312 6.21 16.30 12.49
N TYR A 313 5.02 16.84 12.72
CA TYR A 313 4.16 17.34 11.64
C TYR A 313 4.61 18.71 11.15
N GLN A 314 5.13 19.57 12.03
CA GLN A 314 5.73 20.83 11.64
C GLN A 314 6.86 20.65 10.63
N GLU A 315 7.72 19.64 10.81
CA GLU A 315 8.77 19.33 9.84
C GLU A 315 8.21 18.94 8.46
N ILE A 316 7.05 18.24 8.41
CA ILE A 316 6.40 17.92 7.13
C ILE A 316 5.85 19.19 6.49
N GLU A 317 5.23 20.08 7.28
CA GLU A 317 4.70 21.36 6.81
C GLU A 317 5.82 22.28 6.33
N ASP A 318 6.93 22.38 7.05
CA ASP A 318 8.09 23.16 6.66
C ASP A 318 8.65 22.72 5.29
N LYS A 319 8.70 21.42 5.04
CA LYS A 319 9.12 20.89 3.73
C LYS A 319 8.16 21.28 2.61
N VAL A 320 6.85 21.32 2.90
CA VAL A 320 5.84 21.82 1.96
C VAL A 320 6.06 23.32 1.70
N HIS A 321 6.28 24.13 2.74
CA HIS A 321 6.53 25.55 2.61
C HIS A 321 7.78 25.85 1.78
N VAL A 322 8.89 25.16 2.04
CA VAL A 322 10.12 25.30 1.22
C VAL A 322 9.85 25.04 -0.25
N GLN A 323 9.01 24.04 -0.56
CA GLN A 323 8.65 23.74 -1.94
C GLN A 323 7.77 24.81 -2.56
N LEU A 324 6.82 25.36 -1.81
CA LEU A 324 5.96 26.45 -2.27
C LEU A 324 6.79 27.72 -2.57
N GLU A 325 7.71 28.09 -1.68
CA GLU A 325 8.63 29.21 -1.89
C GLU A 325 9.53 29.00 -3.12
N LYS A 326 9.97 27.76 -3.35
CA LYS A 326 10.72 27.40 -4.56
C LYS A 326 9.90 27.66 -5.82
N TRP A 327 8.66 27.22 -5.85
CA TRP A 327 7.74 27.46 -6.97
C TRP A 327 7.42 28.95 -7.16
N ASP A 328 7.35 29.73 -6.10
CA ASP A 328 7.14 31.18 -6.20
C ASP A 328 8.35 31.87 -6.83
N ARG A 329 9.57 31.42 -6.51
CA ARG A 329 10.82 31.95 -7.07
C ARG A 329 11.04 31.54 -8.55
N GLU A 330 10.69 30.32 -8.91
CA GLU A 330 10.89 29.78 -10.26
C GLU A 330 9.85 30.30 -11.27
N GLY A 331 8.80 30.97 -10.82
CA GLY A 331 7.72 31.50 -11.65
C GLY A 331 6.82 30.41 -12.24
N ALA A 332 5.71 30.82 -12.84
CA ALA A 332 4.68 29.91 -13.33
C ALA A 332 5.06 29.12 -14.60
N SER A 333 6.25 29.32 -15.18
CA SER A 333 6.60 28.84 -16.53
C SER A 333 6.91 27.34 -16.65
N ASP A 334 7.33 26.67 -15.56
CA ASP A 334 7.79 25.26 -15.68
C ASP A 334 6.80 24.21 -15.16
N ARG A 335 5.52 24.56 -14.95
CA ARG A 335 4.50 23.68 -14.34
C ARG A 335 4.08 22.46 -15.19
N HIS A 336 4.58 22.31 -16.40
CA HIS A 336 4.05 21.31 -17.33
C HIS A 336 4.80 19.97 -17.39
N ASN A 337 5.92 19.78 -16.71
CA ASN A 337 6.79 18.63 -16.97
C ASN A 337 6.76 17.48 -15.95
N PHE A 338 5.97 17.56 -14.87
CA PHE A 338 5.78 16.38 -14.02
C PHE A 338 4.51 15.65 -14.45
N GLY A 339 4.68 14.52 -15.14
CA GLY A 339 3.71 13.64 -15.80
C GLY A 339 2.41 13.23 -15.08
N ALA A 340 1.75 14.18 -14.44
CA ALA A 340 0.37 14.02 -14.02
C ALA A 340 -0.53 14.36 -15.21
N LYS A 341 -0.91 13.35 -16.02
CA LYS A 341 -2.12 13.49 -16.83
C LYS A 341 -3.23 13.93 -15.89
N ALA A 342 -3.60 15.22 -15.96
CA ALA A 342 -4.70 15.75 -15.17
C ALA A 342 -5.93 14.87 -15.41
N LEU A 343 -6.45 14.24 -14.37
CA LEU A 343 -7.73 13.56 -14.45
C LEU A 343 -8.76 14.61 -14.86
N LYS A 344 -9.42 14.40 -15.99
CA LYS A 344 -10.44 15.33 -16.50
C LYS A 344 -11.46 15.59 -15.40
N LYS A 345 -11.83 16.87 -15.20
CA LYS A 345 -12.86 17.28 -14.24
C LYS A 345 -14.11 16.42 -14.49
N PRO A 346 -14.63 15.70 -13.50
CA PRO A 346 -15.72 14.75 -13.72
C PRO A 346 -16.98 15.47 -14.18
N PRO A 347 -17.74 14.89 -15.11
CA PRO A 347 -19.07 15.38 -15.44
C PRO A 347 -20.02 15.29 -14.22
N PRO A 348 -21.03 16.17 -14.10
CA PRO A 348 -21.93 16.17 -12.96
C PRO A 348 -22.62 14.81 -12.79
N SER A 349 -22.61 14.30 -11.55
CA SER A 349 -23.00 12.94 -11.21
C SER A 349 -24.48 12.66 -11.41
N THR A 350 -24.80 11.69 -12.26
CA THR A 350 -26.10 11.01 -12.21
C THR A 350 -26.19 10.12 -10.98
N LYS A 351 -27.26 10.25 -10.21
CA LYS A 351 -27.52 9.47 -8.97
C LYS A 351 -27.56 7.97 -9.28
N GLY A 352 -26.49 7.24 -8.93
CA GLY A 352 -26.43 5.78 -9.07
C GLY A 352 -27.18 5.07 -7.94
N SER A 353 -28.05 4.16 -8.34
CA SER A 353 -28.92 3.34 -7.48
C SER A 353 -28.15 2.49 -6.45
N LYS A 354 -28.40 2.71 -5.17
CA LYS A 354 -27.89 1.92 -4.02
C LYS A 354 -28.47 0.48 -3.94
N SER A 355 -29.43 0.15 -4.78
CA SER A 355 -30.27 -1.05 -4.69
C SER A 355 -29.56 -2.37 -5.08
N GLY A 356 -28.50 -2.32 -5.94
CA GLY A 356 -27.89 -3.55 -6.47
C GLY A 356 -27.06 -4.35 -5.49
N MET A 357 -26.40 -3.69 -4.56
CA MET A 357 -25.48 -4.32 -3.59
C MET A 357 -26.24 -5.11 -2.52
N LEU A 358 -27.33 -4.57 -2.01
CA LEU A 358 -28.14 -5.20 -0.98
C LEU A 358 -28.66 -6.58 -1.42
N TYR A 359 -29.09 -6.72 -2.69
CA TYR A 359 -29.59 -7.99 -3.21
C TYR A 359 -28.53 -9.07 -3.36
N ILE A 360 -27.29 -8.72 -3.76
CA ILE A 360 -26.20 -9.70 -3.88
C ILE A 360 -25.79 -10.18 -2.50
N VAL A 361 -25.69 -9.28 -1.52
CA VAL A 361 -25.38 -9.64 -0.14
C VAL A 361 -26.50 -10.46 0.49
N VAL A 362 -27.77 -10.08 0.30
CA VAL A 362 -28.92 -10.81 0.80
C VAL A 362 -29.03 -12.20 0.15
N ALA A 363 -28.80 -12.33 -1.17
CA ALA A 363 -28.80 -13.62 -1.85
C ALA A 363 -27.68 -14.53 -1.34
N PHE A 364 -26.49 -13.97 -1.10
CA PHE A 364 -25.35 -14.74 -0.58
C PHE A 364 -25.56 -15.15 0.88
N VAL A 365 -26.08 -14.26 1.72
CA VAL A 365 -26.42 -14.56 3.12
C VAL A 365 -27.53 -15.62 3.18
N ALA A 366 -28.54 -15.53 2.33
CA ALA A 366 -29.58 -16.56 2.21
C ALA A 366 -29.01 -17.93 1.81
N LEU A 367 -28.07 -17.96 0.85
CA LEU A 367 -27.41 -19.18 0.43
C LEU A 367 -26.60 -19.83 1.56
N VAL A 368 -25.91 -19.00 2.37
CA VAL A 368 -25.13 -19.47 3.53
C VAL A 368 -26.04 -19.97 4.66
N ILE A 369 -27.14 -19.27 4.92
CA ILE A 369 -28.14 -19.72 5.91
C ILE A 369 -28.74 -21.06 5.48
N ILE A 370 -29.10 -21.20 4.22
CA ILE A 370 -29.62 -22.45 3.66
C ILE A 370 -28.58 -23.57 3.77
N SER A 371 -27.32 -23.30 3.47
CA SER A 371 -26.25 -24.30 3.60
C SER A 371 -26.01 -24.72 5.05
N ARG A 372 -26.07 -23.78 6.02
CA ARG A 372 -25.94 -24.11 7.45
C ARG A 372 -27.13 -24.88 8.02
N LEU A 373 -28.34 -24.51 7.62
CA LEU A 373 -29.51 -25.28 7.98
C LEU A 373 -29.44 -26.73 7.46
N PHE A 374 -28.90 -26.89 6.25
CA PHE A 374 -28.66 -28.21 5.68
C PHE A 374 -27.63 -29.02 6.48
N PHE A 375 -26.47 -28.45 6.84
CA PHE A 375 -25.48 -29.14 7.65
C PHE A 375 -26.01 -29.49 9.06
N ALA A 376 -26.80 -28.60 9.66
CA ALA A 376 -27.45 -28.87 10.94
C ALA A 376 -28.47 -30.01 10.83
N CYS A 377 -29.29 -30.03 9.77
CA CYS A 377 -30.23 -31.12 9.51
C CYS A 377 -29.54 -32.46 9.20
N SER A 378 -28.39 -32.41 8.47
CA SER A 378 -27.59 -33.60 8.18
C SER A 378 -26.95 -34.20 9.44
N SER A 379 -26.55 -33.38 10.39
CA SER A 379 -25.99 -33.80 11.68
C SER A 379 -27.05 -34.42 12.61
N ILE A 380 -28.32 -33.97 12.51
CA ILE A 380 -29.44 -34.53 13.26
C ILE A 380 -29.83 -35.91 12.66
N SER A 381 -29.73 -36.10 11.34
CA SER A 381 -30.08 -37.33 10.66
C SER A 381 -29.17 -38.54 10.97
N VAL A 382 -27.96 -38.28 11.49
CA VAL A 382 -27.01 -39.36 11.86
C VAL A 382 -27.38 -40.03 13.17
N ASN A 383 -28.17 -39.38 14.05
CA ASN A 383 -28.58 -39.92 15.35
C ASN A 383 -29.92 -40.64 15.37
N VAL A 384 -30.64 -40.74 14.21
CA VAL A 384 -31.92 -41.47 14.12
C VAL A 384 -31.79 -42.54 13.02
N ALA A 385 -30.88 -43.48 13.19
CA ALA A 385 -30.72 -44.59 12.29
C ALA A 385 -31.03 -45.90 12.98
N THR A 386 -32.34 -46.19 13.17
CA THR A 386 -32.86 -47.55 13.16
C THR A 386 -34.25 -47.51 12.54
N THR A 387 -34.39 -48.31 11.45
CA THR A 387 -35.61 -48.69 10.74
C THR A 387 -36.27 -47.63 9.82
N SER A 388 -35.98 -47.70 8.52
CA SER A 388 -36.92 -47.70 7.40
C SER A 388 -36.27 -47.32 6.07
N LYS A 389 -36.77 -47.86 4.95
CA LYS A 389 -36.23 -47.80 3.59
C LYS A 389 -35.84 -46.39 3.15
N LYS A 390 -34.55 -46.21 2.79
CA LYS A 390 -33.97 -44.94 2.32
C LYS A 390 -34.32 -44.67 0.88
N LEU A 391 -35.05 -43.61 0.57
CA LEU A 391 -34.87 -42.88 -0.70
C LEU A 391 -33.57 -42.08 -0.62
N PRO A 392 -32.79 -42.00 -1.71
CA PRO A 392 -31.48 -41.29 -1.66
C PRO A 392 -31.74 -39.77 -1.52
N LEU A 393 -31.45 -39.24 -0.34
CA LEU A 393 -31.55 -37.83 0.05
C LEU A 393 -30.76 -36.93 -0.94
N SER A 394 -29.78 -37.50 -1.65
CA SER A 394 -28.94 -36.82 -2.65
C SER A 394 -29.72 -36.35 -3.89
N GLU A 395 -30.77 -37.06 -4.32
CA GLU A 395 -31.52 -36.69 -5.52
C GLU A 395 -32.53 -35.57 -5.26
N HIS A 396 -33.18 -35.61 -4.12
CA HIS A 396 -34.10 -34.54 -3.72
C HIS A 396 -33.37 -33.23 -3.50
N PHE A 397 -32.16 -33.29 -2.96
CA PHE A 397 -31.30 -32.15 -2.77
C PHE A 397 -30.74 -31.57 -4.07
N ARG A 398 -30.34 -32.41 -5.02
CA ARG A 398 -29.94 -31.99 -6.37
C ARG A 398 -31.08 -31.23 -7.06
N ARG A 399 -32.32 -31.67 -6.92
CA ARG A 399 -33.49 -30.98 -7.50
C ARG A 399 -33.72 -29.63 -6.85
N ILE A 400 -33.69 -29.52 -5.51
CA ILE A 400 -33.88 -28.25 -4.80
C ILE A 400 -32.74 -27.26 -5.13
N PHE A 401 -31.50 -27.73 -5.13
CA PHE A 401 -30.33 -26.90 -5.47
C PHE A 401 -30.37 -26.43 -6.92
N SER A 402 -30.71 -27.33 -7.86
CA SER A 402 -30.86 -26.99 -9.27
C SER A 402 -31.99 -25.99 -9.48
N SER A 403 -33.13 -26.14 -8.80
CA SER A 403 -34.28 -25.21 -8.88
C SER A 403 -33.92 -23.83 -8.29
N ALA A 404 -33.23 -23.78 -7.15
CA ALA A 404 -32.79 -22.53 -6.54
C ALA A 404 -31.75 -21.80 -7.43
N LEU A 405 -30.82 -22.53 -8.04
CA LEU A 405 -29.82 -21.99 -8.96
C LEU A 405 -30.49 -21.47 -10.24
N THR A 406 -31.46 -22.22 -10.79
CA THR A 406 -32.24 -21.83 -11.97
C THR A 406 -33.07 -20.57 -11.70
N LEU A 407 -33.70 -20.47 -10.53
CA LEU A 407 -34.43 -19.27 -10.11
C LEU A 407 -33.54 -18.06 -9.96
N MET A 408 -32.37 -18.24 -9.37
CA MET A 408 -31.36 -17.17 -9.23
C MET A 408 -30.82 -16.70 -10.59
N MET A 409 -30.52 -17.62 -11.49
CA MET A 409 -30.09 -17.32 -12.85
C MET A 409 -31.21 -16.62 -13.65
N SER A 410 -32.46 -17.04 -13.49
CA SER A 410 -33.64 -16.40 -14.10
C SER A 410 -33.82 -14.98 -13.62
N LEU A 411 -33.70 -14.72 -12.31
CA LEU A 411 -33.77 -13.36 -11.75
C LEU A 411 -32.66 -12.42 -12.26
N VAL A 412 -31.46 -12.95 -12.41
CA VAL A 412 -30.32 -12.20 -12.98
C VAL A 412 -30.55 -11.90 -14.47
N TYR A 413 -31.07 -12.90 -15.21
CA TYR A 413 -31.32 -12.77 -16.65
C TYR A 413 -32.50 -11.80 -16.94
N THR A 414 -33.61 -11.90 -16.19
CA THR A 414 -34.79 -11.02 -16.33
C THR A 414 -34.40 -9.56 -16.09
N ARG A 415 -33.50 -9.31 -15.13
CA ARG A 415 -33.04 -7.94 -14.85
C ARG A 415 -32.12 -7.38 -15.95
N LYS A 416 -31.32 -8.23 -16.59
CA LYS A 416 -30.48 -7.83 -17.76
C LYS A 416 -31.37 -7.46 -18.94
N THR A 417 -32.44 -8.21 -19.16
CA THR A 417 -33.43 -7.96 -20.22
C THR A 417 -34.24 -6.69 -19.97
N ILE A 418 -34.72 -6.46 -18.72
CA ILE A 418 -35.43 -5.23 -18.35
C ILE A 418 -34.49 -4.00 -18.48
N LYS A 419 -33.20 -4.13 -18.18
CA LYS A 419 -32.25 -3.03 -18.33
C LYS A 419 -31.93 -2.72 -19.79
N LEU A 420 -31.93 -3.71 -20.66
CA LEU A 420 -31.79 -3.55 -22.11
C LEU A 420 -33.05 -2.90 -22.70
N LEU A 421 -34.24 -3.30 -22.30
CA LEU A 421 -35.51 -2.71 -22.74
C LEU A 421 -35.73 -1.28 -22.24
N SER A 422 -35.15 -0.90 -21.09
CA SER A 422 -35.21 0.48 -20.55
C SER A 422 -34.18 1.42 -21.14
N SER A 423 -33.18 0.93 -21.87
CA SER A 423 -32.16 1.74 -22.52
C SER A 423 -32.51 2.12 -23.96
N ASP A 424 -33.42 1.40 -24.60
CA ASP A 424 -33.97 1.73 -25.92
C ASP A 424 -35.15 2.70 -25.80
N LYS A 425 -34.85 3.98 -25.61
CA LYS A 425 -35.80 5.08 -25.86
C LYS A 425 -35.91 5.34 -27.36
N THR A 426 -36.50 4.42 -28.06
CA THR A 426 -37.03 4.71 -29.39
C THR A 426 -38.41 5.33 -29.21
N TYR A 427 -38.53 6.64 -29.39
CA TYR A 427 -39.82 7.34 -29.47
C TYR A 427 -40.53 6.93 -30.74
N VAL A 428 -41.50 6.06 -30.66
CA VAL A 428 -42.46 5.88 -31.76
C VAL A 428 -43.44 7.03 -31.65
N VAL A 429 -43.29 8.04 -32.50
CA VAL A 429 -44.27 9.09 -32.72
C VAL A 429 -45.43 8.46 -33.49
N LEU A 430 -46.49 8.11 -32.81
CA LEU A 430 -47.77 7.77 -33.45
C LEU A 430 -48.41 9.06 -33.99
N ASN A 431 -48.19 9.29 -35.29
CA ASN A 431 -48.91 10.31 -36.05
C ASN A 431 -50.39 9.86 -36.17
N ARG A 432 -51.30 10.43 -35.38
CA ARG A 432 -52.73 10.40 -35.63
C ARG A 432 -53.06 11.58 -36.52
N ASN A 433 -53.38 11.33 -37.74
CA ASN A 433 -54.11 12.26 -38.58
C ASN A 433 -55.53 11.71 -38.88
N PRO A 434 -56.49 12.57 -39.16
CA PRO A 434 -57.87 12.58 -38.70
C PRO A 434 -58.77 11.59 -39.36
#